data_79fdf25568c42767ccfe960f6e13b10a
#
_entry.id   79fdf25568c42767ccfe960f6e13b10a
#
_cell.length_a   1.000
_cell.length_b   1.000
_cell.length_c   1.000
_cell.angle_alpha   90.00
_cell.angle_beta   90.00
_cell.angle_gamma   90.00
#
_symmetry.space_group_name_H-M   'P 1'
#
loop_
_entity.id
_entity.type
_entity.pdbx_description
1 polymer ?
#
loop_
_entity_poly.entity_id
_entity_poly.type
_entity_poly.pdbx_seq_one_letter_code
_entity_poly.pdbx_strand_id
1 'polypeptide(L)'
;MNTVNLGTWVHTSYVFKHGGRLKSPVLSRMLHPLKNPSFPMLSQRSGRPMSLVAVLTKEEMVRGGDTPEEEKPAFNFNAYILDKANSVNKALDDAVPIREPVKVHESMRYSLLAGGKRVRPVLCIAACELVGGDEATAMPAACAVEMIHTMSLMHDDLPCMDNDDLRRGKPTNHKVFGENVAILAGDALLAFAFEHMATATVGVPPGWIVRAVGELAKSIGSEGLVAGQVVDICSEGLKDVGLEHLEYIHVHKTAALLEGAVVLGAILGGGSNEEIEKLRKFARCIGLLFQVVDDILDVTKSSQELGKTAGKDLVADKLTYPKLLGIEKSRELAEQLNKDAKDQLSGFDPDKAAPLIALSNYIAYRQN
;
A
#
# COMPACT_ATOMS: atom_id res chain seq x y z
N MET A 1 -29.80 30.88 41.66
CA MET A 1 -28.37 31.20 41.97
C MET A 1 -27.67 29.91 42.28
N ASN A 2 -27.04 29.29 41.28
CA ASN A 2 -26.16 28.15 41.48
C ASN A 2 -24.94 28.38 40.57
N THR A 3 -23.85 28.76 41.18
CA THR A 3 -22.54 28.95 40.60
C THR A 3 -21.92 27.59 40.31
N VAL A 4 -21.66 27.29 39.02
CA VAL A 4 -20.86 26.12 38.60
C VAL A 4 -19.41 26.53 38.54
N ASN A 5 -18.60 25.86 39.36
CA ASN A 5 -17.16 26.05 39.49
C ASN A 5 -16.43 25.32 38.37
N LEU A 6 -15.77 26.06 37.48
CA LEU A 6 -14.93 25.53 36.41
C LEU A 6 -13.56 25.14 36.99
N GLY A 7 -13.33 23.86 37.11
CA GLY A 7 -12.06 23.30 37.57
C GLY A 7 -10.93 23.53 36.56
N THR A 8 -9.81 23.93 37.08
CA THR A 8 -8.51 24.17 36.48
C THR A 8 -8.00 23.00 35.66
N TRP A 9 -7.68 23.26 34.37
CA TRP A 9 -6.90 22.37 33.55
C TRP A 9 -5.42 22.38 33.96
N VAL A 10 -4.93 21.25 34.42
CA VAL A 10 -3.51 21.06 34.73
C VAL A 10 -2.76 20.81 33.40
N HIS A 11 -1.90 21.78 33.05
CA HIS A 11 -0.91 21.58 31.97
C HIS A 11 0.13 20.55 32.43
N THR A 12 0.07 19.37 31.91
CA THR A 12 1.15 18.39 32.04
C THR A 12 2.09 18.54 30.84
N SER A 13 3.20 19.25 31.08
CA SER A 13 4.29 19.34 30.12
C SER A 13 5.02 17.99 30.05
N TYR A 14 4.92 17.28 28.95
CA TYR A 14 5.75 16.11 28.71
C TYR A 14 7.15 16.57 28.31
N VAL A 15 8.09 16.38 29.20
CA VAL A 15 9.53 16.46 28.89
C VAL A 15 9.96 15.16 28.26
N PHE A 16 10.28 15.18 26.96
CA PHE A 16 10.92 14.05 26.29
C PHE A 16 12.32 13.84 26.90
N LYS A 17 12.50 12.78 27.66
CA LYS A 17 13.82 12.26 28.02
C LYS A 17 14.37 11.47 26.85
N HIS A 18 15.47 11.94 26.30
CA HIS A 18 16.30 11.20 25.35
C HIS A 18 16.72 9.85 25.93
N GLY A 19 16.59 8.77 25.15
CA GLY A 19 17.29 7.51 25.38
C GLY A 19 16.42 6.26 25.47
N GLY A 20 15.67 5.92 24.41
CA GLY A 20 15.12 4.59 24.21
C GLY A 20 15.34 4.14 22.78
N ARG A 21 16.30 3.24 22.55
CA ARG A 21 16.50 2.58 21.24
C ARG A 21 15.29 1.72 20.92
N LEU A 22 14.47 2.17 19.97
CA LEU A 22 13.47 1.32 19.34
C LEU A 22 14.20 0.34 18.42
N LYS A 23 14.27 -0.92 18.81
CA LYS A 23 14.79 -1.99 17.93
C LYS A 23 13.66 -2.45 17.03
N SER A 24 13.68 -2.09 15.76
CA SER A 24 12.83 -2.71 14.75
C SER A 24 13.25 -4.17 14.54
N PRO A 25 12.34 -5.14 14.60
CA PRO A 25 12.65 -6.55 14.40
C PRO A 25 13.15 -6.86 12.97
N VAL A 26 12.85 -6.00 11.99
CA VAL A 26 13.20 -6.17 10.59
C VAL A 26 14.68 -5.87 10.35
N LEU A 27 15.22 -4.79 10.94
CA LEU A 27 16.63 -4.43 10.79
C LEU A 27 17.59 -5.39 11.49
N SER A 28 17.20 -6.03 12.59
CA SER A 28 18.05 -6.96 13.33
C SER A 28 18.44 -8.21 12.53
N ARG A 29 17.68 -8.57 11.50
CA ARG A 29 17.99 -9.69 10.61
C ARG A 29 18.86 -9.32 9.40
N MET A 30 18.89 -8.03 9.00
CA MET A 30 19.61 -7.56 7.81
C MET A 30 21.07 -7.16 8.07
N LEU A 31 21.49 -7.02 9.33
CA LEU A 31 22.83 -6.53 9.69
C LEU A 31 23.83 -7.63 10.09
N HIS A 32 23.59 -8.91 9.81
CA HIS A 32 24.62 -9.93 9.98
C HIS A 32 25.59 -9.91 8.79
N PRO A 33 26.90 -9.79 9.03
CA PRO A 33 27.89 -9.78 7.96
C PRO A 33 27.89 -11.13 7.24
N LEU A 34 27.65 -11.10 5.95
CA LEU A 34 27.79 -12.24 5.05
C LEU A 34 29.25 -12.71 5.06
N LYS A 35 29.50 -13.92 5.58
CA LYS A 35 30.75 -14.63 5.38
C LYS A 35 30.88 -14.97 3.90
N ASN A 36 31.93 -14.47 3.26
CA ASN A 36 32.32 -14.79 1.89
C ASN A 36 32.45 -16.30 1.69
N PRO A 37 31.74 -16.90 0.73
CA PRO A 37 32.14 -18.18 0.19
C PRO A 37 33.16 -17.98 -0.96
N SER A 38 34.37 -18.52 -0.79
CA SER A 38 35.39 -18.65 -1.81
C SER A 38 34.86 -19.51 -2.97
N PHE A 39 34.84 -18.93 -4.16
CA PHE A 39 34.58 -19.65 -5.41
C PHE A 39 35.85 -20.34 -5.93
N PRO A 40 35.79 -21.60 -6.35
CA PRO A 40 36.91 -22.23 -7.11
C PRO A 40 36.80 -21.81 -8.58
N MET A 41 37.94 -21.36 -9.12
CA MET A 41 38.16 -21.16 -10.56
C MET A 41 37.98 -22.48 -11.33
N LEU A 42 37.17 -22.48 -12.36
CA LEU A 42 37.10 -23.51 -13.40
C LEU A 42 37.63 -22.96 -14.70
N SER A 43 38.64 -23.68 -15.22
CA SER A 43 39.39 -23.41 -16.42
C SER A 43 38.56 -23.53 -17.71
N GLN A 44 38.86 -22.64 -18.65
CA GLN A 44 38.38 -22.68 -20.03
C GLN A 44 38.82 -23.94 -20.76
N ARG A 45 37.89 -24.62 -21.42
CA ARG A 45 38.20 -25.48 -22.58
C ARG A 45 37.27 -25.16 -23.74
N SER A 46 37.91 -24.78 -24.83
CA SER A 46 37.32 -24.59 -26.17
C SER A 46 36.87 -25.91 -26.78
N GLY A 47 35.73 -25.96 -27.42
CA GLY A 47 35.28 -27.07 -28.27
C GLY A 47 34.16 -26.63 -29.22
N ARG A 48 34.42 -26.78 -30.52
CA ARG A 48 33.57 -26.41 -31.66
C ARG A 48 32.30 -27.29 -31.79
N PRO A 49 31.30 -26.84 -32.53
CA PRO A 49 29.98 -27.51 -32.63
C PRO A 49 30.01 -28.66 -33.64
N MET A 50 29.40 -29.78 -33.33
CA MET A 50 28.98 -30.80 -34.29
C MET A 50 27.49 -30.87 -34.39
N SER A 51 26.99 -30.64 -35.59
CA SER A 51 25.59 -30.87 -35.96
C SER A 51 25.36 -32.40 -36.06
N LEU A 52 24.32 -32.89 -35.42
CA LEU A 52 23.80 -34.23 -35.66
C LEU A 52 22.34 -34.13 -36.11
N VAL A 53 22.12 -34.38 -37.39
CA VAL A 53 20.81 -34.64 -37.96
C VAL A 53 20.44 -36.07 -37.59
N ALA A 54 19.43 -36.27 -36.76
CA ALA A 54 18.86 -37.58 -36.49
C ALA A 54 17.60 -37.78 -37.36
N VAL A 55 17.68 -38.79 -38.23
CA VAL A 55 16.61 -39.31 -39.08
C VAL A 55 15.58 -40.01 -38.18
N LEU A 56 14.33 -39.55 -38.22
CA LEU A 56 13.18 -40.21 -37.58
C LEU A 56 12.75 -41.40 -38.43
N THR A 57 12.91 -42.62 -37.93
CA THR A 57 12.20 -43.79 -38.42
C THR A 57 10.82 -43.87 -37.79
N LYS A 58 9.81 -44.00 -38.68
CA LYS A 58 8.43 -44.34 -38.30
C LYS A 58 8.42 -45.80 -37.78
N GLU A 59 7.90 -45.97 -36.60
CA GLU A 59 7.14 -47.11 -36.12
C GLU A 59 7.14 -47.10 -34.58
N GLU A 60 6.02 -46.64 -34.04
CA GLU A 60 5.32 -47.22 -32.90
C GLU A 60 4.06 -46.38 -32.63
N MET A 61 2.97 -46.86 -33.20
CA MET A 61 1.63 -46.44 -32.79
C MET A 61 1.16 -47.31 -31.63
N VAL A 62 0.35 -46.64 -30.75
CA VAL A 62 -0.65 -47.20 -29.86
C VAL A 62 -0.16 -47.58 -28.46
N ARG A 63 -0.37 -46.67 -27.49
CA ARG A 63 -1.23 -46.80 -26.30
C ARG A 63 -0.95 -45.70 -25.28
N GLY A 64 -2.01 -45.01 -24.84
CA GLY A 64 -1.99 -44.07 -23.75
C GLY A 64 -2.71 -42.77 -24.13
N GLY A 65 -4.03 -42.77 -23.95
CA GLY A 65 -4.80 -41.54 -24.07
C GLY A 65 -4.56 -40.69 -22.84
N ASP A 66 -3.53 -39.86 -22.85
CA ASP A 66 -3.45 -38.68 -22.04
C ASP A 66 -4.21 -37.58 -22.77
N THR A 67 -5.39 -37.26 -22.29
CA THR A 67 -6.05 -35.99 -22.62
C THR A 67 -5.06 -34.88 -22.34
N PRO A 68 -4.82 -33.95 -23.28
CA PRO A 68 -4.03 -32.77 -22.99
C PRO A 68 -4.70 -32.08 -21.79
N GLU A 69 -4.01 -31.95 -20.65
CA GLU A 69 -4.39 -31.00 -19.63
C GLU A 69 -4.45 -29.64 -20.34
N GLU A 70 -5.66 -29.07 -20.44
CA GLU A 70 -5.83 -27.70 -20.90
C GLU A 70 -4.99 -26.84 -19.98
N GLU A 71 -3.86 -26.29 -20.49
CA GLU A 71 -3.07 -25.32 -19.76
C GLU A 71 -4.00 -24.19 -19.35
N LYS A 72 -4.25 -24.04 -18.05
CA LYS A 72 -5.02 -22.91 -17.53
C LYS A 72 -4.37 -21.63 -18.05
N PRO A 73 -5.15 -20.68 -18.60
CA PRO A 73 -4.60 -19.43 -19.09
C PRO A 73 -3.84 -18.72 -17.96
N ALA A 74 -2.62 -18.26 -18.25
CA ALA A 74 -1.80 -17.55 -17.28
C ALA A 74 -2.58 -16.35 -16.73
N PHE A 75 -2.46 -16.09 -15.41
CA PHE A 75 -3.14 -14.98 -14.74
C PHE A 75 -2.80 -13.64 -15.41
N ASN A 76 -3.82 -12.91 -15.85
CA ASN A 76 -3.68 -11.60 -16.48
C ASN A 76 -3.87 -10.49 -15.43
N PHE A 77 -2.75 -10.01 -14.86
CA PHE A 77 -2.75 -8.97 -13.84
C PHE A 77 -3.39 -7.66 -14.29
N ASN A 78 -3.09 -7.21 -15.53
CA ASN A 78 -3.61 -5.93 -16.04
C ASN A 78 -5.13 -5.98 -16.21
N ALA A 79 -5.67 -7.09 -16.70
CA ALA A 79 -7.11 -7.28 -16.78
C ALA A 79 -7.76 -7.30 -15.39
N TYR A 80 -7.17 -8.02 -14.43
CA TYR A 80 -7.66 -8.11 -13.05
C TYR A 80 -7.71 -6.75 -12.37
N ILE A 81 -6.59 -6.00 -12.38
CA ILE A 81 -6.54 -4.71 -11.68
C ILE A 81 -7.47 -3.67 -12.30
N LEU A 82 -7.62 -3.67 -13.62
CA LEU A 82 -8.54 -2.77 -14.33
C LEU A 82 -9.99 -3.09 -14.00
N ASP A 83 -10.37 -4.36 -14.01
CA ASP A 83 -11.72 -4.83 -13.66
C ASP A 83 -12.08 -4.42 -12.23
N LYS A 84 -11.24 -4.76 -11.26
CA LYS A 84 -11.46 -4.40 -9.86
C LYS A 84 -11.49 -2.89 -9.63
N ALA A 85 -10.60 -2.14 -10.29
CA ALA A 85 -10.60 -0.67 -10.19
C ALA A 85 -11.89 -0.04 -10.76
N ASN A 86 -12.44 -0.60 -11.84
CA ASN A 86 -13.73 -0.15 -12.41
C ASN A 86 -14.90 -0.46 -11.48
N SER A 87 -14.94 -1.67 -10.89
CA SER A 87 -15.93 -2.05 -9.88
C SER A 87 -15.89 -1.10 -8.68
N VAL A 88 -14.69 -0.81 -8.17
CA VAL A 88 -14.49 0.14 -7.06
C VAL A 88 -14.93 1.55 -7.43
N ASN A 89 -14.59 2.05 -8.63
CA ASN A 89 -15.01 3.38 -9.07
C ASN A 89 -16.52 3.52 -9.10
N LYS A 90 -17.21 2.49 -9.61
CA LYS A 90 -18.68 2.45 -9.62
C LYS A 90 -19.24 2.45 -8.20
N ALA A 91 -18.72 1.58 -7.33
CA ALA A 91 -19.17 1.48 -5.94
C ALA A 91 -18.96 2.79 -5.16
N LEU A 92 -17.85 3.49 -5.39
CA LEU A 92 -17.57 4.81 -4.79
C LEU A 92 -18.54 5.88 -5.29
N ASP A 93 -18.87 5.87 -6.58
CA ASP A 93 -19.85 6.81 -7.16
C ASP A 93 -21.24 6.59 -6.58
N ASP A 94 -21.67 5.34 -6.47
CA ASP A 94 -22.95 4.94 -5.89
C ASP A 94 -23.01 5.24 -4.37
N ALA A 95 -21.90 5.08 -3.64
CA ALA A 95 -21.84 5.25 -2.19
C ALA A 95 -21.96 6.72 -1.75
N VAL A 96 -21.44 7.67 -2.53
CA VAL A 96 -21.42 9.10 -2.16
C VAL A 96 -22.31 9.93 -3.10
N PRO A 97 -23.65 9.75 -3.07
CA PRO A 97 -24.56 10.59 -3.87
C PRO A 97 -24.57 12.03 -3.35
N ILE A 98 -24.96 12.96 -4.23
CA ILE A 98 -25.14 14.36 -3.84
C ILE A 98 -26.35 14.47 -2.89
N ARG A 99 -26.12 15.07 -1.72
CA ARG A 99 -27.12 15.35 -0.67
C ARG A 99 -26.85 16.72 -0.08
N GLU A 100 -27.79 17.23 0.74
CA GLU A 100 -27.50 18.41 1.55
C GLU A 100 -26.53 18.09 2.71
N PRO A 101 -25.55 18.94 2.99
CA PRO A 101 -25.21 20.18 2.28
C PRO A 101 -24.45 19.90 0.96
N VAL A 102 -25.02 20.33 -0.18
CA VAL A 102 -24.54 20.02 -1.53
C VAL A 102 -23.03 20.29 -1.70
N LYS A 103 -22.57 21.45 -1.23
CA LYS A 103 -21.17 21.87 -1.41
C LYS A 103 -20.13 20.88 -0.79
N VAL A 104 -20.48 20.27 0.35
CA VAL A 104 -19.61 19.27 1.00
C VAL A 104 -19.59 17.99 0.16
N HIS A 105 -20.74 17.51 -0.31
CA HIS A 105 -20.81 16.31 -1.16
C HIS A 105 -20.12 16.50 -2.52
N GLU A 106 -20.25 17.68 -3.15
CA GLU A 106 -19.53 18.01 -4.37
C GLU A 106 -18.00 17.98 -4.13
N SER A 107 -17.54 18.55 -3.01
CA SER A 107 -16.13 18.55 -2.63
C SER A 107 -15.60 17.14 -2.37
N MET A 108 -16.33 16.29 -1.62
CA MET A 108 -15.99 14.90 -1.40
C MET A 108 -15.84 14.14 -2.74
N ARG A 109 -16.85 14.24 -3.61
CA ARG A 109 -16.90 13.56 -4.92
C ARG A 109 -15.80 14.05 -5.85
N TYR A 110 -15.52 15.36 -5.86
CA TYR A 110 -14.47 15.96 -6.68
C TYR A 110 -13.13 15.25 -6.48
N SER A 111 -12.72 15.02 -5.24
CA SER A 111 -11.45 14.35 -4.91
C SER A 111 -11.55 12.84 -5.02
N LEU A 112 -12.64 12.23 -4.52
CA LEU A 112 -12.82 10.79 -4.49
C LEU A 112 -12.89 10.17 -5.89
N LEU A 113 -13.58 10.84 -6.81
CA LEU A 113 -13.81 10.39 -8.19
C LEU A 113 -12.79 10.97 -9.18
N ALA A 114 -11.73 11.65 -8.73
CA ALA A 114 -10.68 12.20 -9.57
C ALA A 114 -9.80 11.15 -10.29
N GLY A 115 -10.12 9.87 -10.16
CA GLY A 115 -9.33 8.75 -10.68
C GLY A 115 -8.28 8.25 -9.68
N GLY A 116 -7.34 7.47 -10.17
CA GLY A 116 -6.29 6.84 -9.37
C GLY A 116 -6.18 5.34 -9.67
N LYS A 117 -5.03 4.74 -9.28
CA LYS A 117 -4.75 3.31 -9.54
C LYS A 117 -5.58 2.34 -8.66
N ARG A 118 -6.30 2.84 -7.66
CA ARG A 118 -7.13 2.07 -6.71
C ARG A 118 -6.41 0.88 -6.05
N VAL A 119 -5.10 1.00 -5.81
CA VAL A 119 -4.27 -0.09 -5.30
C VAL A 119 -4.77 -0.61 -3.95
N ARG A 120 -5.09 0.28 -3.02
CA ARG A 120 -5.57 -0.10 -1.68
C ARG A 120 -6.89 -0.86 -1.69
N PRO A 121 -7.93 -0.37 -2.39
CA PRO A 121 -9.17 -1.14 -2.58
C PRO A 121 -8.95 -2.51 -3.21
N VAL A 122 -8.14 -2.58 -4.28
CA VAL A 122 -7.84 -3.85 -4.97
C VAL A 122 -7.13 -4.83 -4.03
N LEU A 123 -6.21 -4.36 -3.20
CA LEU A 123 -5.57 -5.18 -2.16
C LEU A 123 -6.57 -5.73 -1.14
N CYS A 124 -7.54 -4.93 -0.72
CA CYS A 124 -8.61 -5.37 0.19
C CYS A 124 -9.43 -6.50 -0.44
N ILE A 125 -9.85 -6.32 -1.69
CA ILE A 125 -10.63 -7.33 -2.43
C ILE A 125 -9.79 -8.60 -2.63
N ALA A 126 -8.56 -8.50 -3.11
CA ALA A 126 -7.69 -9.65 -3.36
C ALA A 126 -7.39 -10.45 -2.08
N ALA A 127 -7.22 -9.78 -0.95
CA ALA A 127 -7.01 -10.44 0.35
C ALA A 127 -8.28 -11.17 0.83
N CYS A 128 -9.47 -10.61 0.58
CA CYS A 128 -10.74 -11.25 0.87
C CYS A 128 -10.94 -12.52 0.00
N GLU A 129 -10.71 -12.41 -1.30
CA GLU A 129 -10.80 -13.53 -2.25
C GLU A 129 -9.79 -14.63 -1.92
N LEU A 130 -8.59 -14.29 -1.47
CA LEU A 130 -7.54 -15.23 -1.08
C LEU A 130 -7.97 -16.15 0.06
N VAL A 131 -8.65 -15.61 1.06
CA VAL A 131 -9.08 -16.39 2.25
C VAL A 131 -10.47 -17.01 2.09
N GLY A 132 -11.10 -16.89 0.91
CA GLY A 132 -12.36 -17.57 0.59
C GLY A 132 -13.61 -16.72 0.57
N GLY A 133 -13.49 -15.40 0.81
CA GLY A 133 -14.56 -14.44 0.57
C GLY A 133 -14.70 -14.06 -0.90
N ASP A 134 -15.51 -13.04 -1.16
CA ASP A 134 -15.75 -12.53 -2.51
C ASP A 134 -15.63 -11.00 -2.58
N GLU A 135 -15.66 -10.46 -3.79
CA GLU A 135 -15.58 -9.02 -4.05
C GLU A 135 -16.71 -8.24 -3.39
N ALA A 136 -17.94 -8.77 -3.41
CA ALA A 136 -19.11 -8.08 -2.86
C ALA A 136 -18.98 -7.90 -1.34
N THR A 137 -18.45 -8.91 -0.66
CA THR A 137 -18.15 -8.89 0.79
C THR A 137 -17.10 -7.85 1.14
N ALA A 138 -16.05 -7.72 0.31
CA ALA A 138 -14.95 -6.78 0.53
C ALA A 138 -15.27 -5.34 0.11
N MET A 139 -16.20 -5.13 -0.81
CA MET A 139 -16.43 -3.85 -1.47
C MET A 139 -16.70 -2.68 -0.52
N PRO A 140 -17.53 -2.80 0.53
CA PRO A 140 -17.74 -1.67 1.46
C PRO A 140 -16.44 -1.25 2.18
N ALA A 141 -15.60 -2.22 2.60
CA ALA A 141 -14.32 -1.93 3.23
C ALA A 141 -13.30 -1.36 2.23
N ALA A 142 -13.29 -1.87 1.00
CA ALA A 142 -12.47 -1.33 -0.09
C ALA A 142 -12.82 0.13 -0.40
N CYS A 143 -14.10 0.47 -0.45
CA CYS A 143 -14.57 1.86 -0.58
C CYS A 143 -14.14 2.71 0.62
N ALA A 144 -14.31 2.22 1.84
CA ALA A 144 -13.92 2.94 3.06
C ALA A 144 -12.43 3.28 3.08
N VAL A 145 -11.58 2.34 2.71
CA VAL A 145 -10.12 2.56 2.61
C VAL A 145 -9.77 3.65 1.59
N GLU A 146 -10.44 3.68 0.43
CA GLU A 146 -10.21 4.71 -0.59
C GLU A 146 -10.77 6.07 -0.18
N MET A 147 -11.90 6.13 0.55
CA MET A 147 -12.41 7.36 1.14
C MET A 147 -11.41 7.96 2.12
N ILE A 148 -10.85 7.14 3.01
CA ILE A 148 -9.83 7.58 3.96
C ILE A 148 -8.54 8.00 3.25
N HIS A 149 -8.09 7.25 2.25
CA HIS A 149 -6.94 7.67 1.44
C HIS A 149 -7.19 9.00 0.74
N THR A 150 -8.40 9.22 0.22
CA THR A 150 -8.76 10.49 -0.41
C THR A 150 -8.80 11.63 0.61
N MET A 151 -9.37 11.40 1.78
CA MET A 151 -9.34 12.34 2.90
C MET A 151 -7.90 12.76 3.24
N SER A 152 -7.00 11.80 3.41
CA SER A 152 -5.61 12.10 3.75
C SER A 152 -4.93 12.97 2.69
N LEU A 153 -5.17 12.70 1.40
CA LEU A 153 -4.65 13.54 0.32
C LEU A 153 -5.26 14.96 0.32
N MET A 154 -6.56 15.09 0.61
CA MET A 154 -7.20 16.41 0.70
C MET A 154 -6.61 17.27 1.81
N HIS A 155 -6.28 16.65 2.96
CA HIS A 155 -5.66 17.35 4.07
C HIS A 155 -4.17 17.61 3.83
N ASP A 156 -3.44 16.67 3.22
CA ASP A 156 -2.03 16.86 2.83
C ASP A 156 -1.83 18.03 1.87
N ASP A 157 -2.76 18.24 0.93
CA ASP A 157 -2.71 19.31 -0.07
C ASP A 157 -2.92 20.72 0.51
N LEU A 158 -3.39 20.86 1.77
CA LEU A 158 -3.69 22.17 2.37
C LEU A 158 -2.44 23.07 2.52
N PRO A 159 -2.61 24.41 2.53
CA PRO A 159 -1.49 25.36 2.69
C PRO A 159 -0.71 25.20 3.99
N CYS A 160 -1.31 24.65 5.05
CA CYS A 160 -0.64 24.36 6.32
C CYS A 160 0.08 23.00 6.36
N MET A 161 0.03 22.23 5.24
CA MET A 161 0.67 20.95 5.05
C MET A 161 1.62 21.02 3.85
N ASP A 162 1.45 20.20 2.82
CA ASP A 162 2.34 20.16 1.64
C ASP A 162 2.12 21.38 0.67
N ASN A 163 1.02 22.11 0.81
CA ASN A 163 0.62 23.26 -0.02
C ASN A 163 0.67 22.98 -1.51
N ASP A 164 0.11 21.85 -1.93
CA ASP A 164 0.10 21.43 -3.34
C ASP A 164 -1.05 22.11 -4.12
N ASP A 165 -0.73 22.61 -5.32
CA ASP A 165 -1.71 23.24 -6.21
C ASP A 165 -2.46 22.23 -7.08
N LEU A 166 -1.83 21.09 -7.39
CA LEU A 166 -2.34 20.08 -8.31
C LEU A 166 -2.25 18.68 -7.72
N ARG A 167 -3.33 17.89 -7.89
CA ARG A 167 -3.39 16.47 -7.57
C ARG A 167 -3.99 15.69 -8.74
N ARG A 168 -3.30 14.66 -9.23
CA ARG A 168 -3.73 13.86 -10.39
C ARG A 168 -4.05 14.72 -11.63
N GLY A 169 -3.28 15.79 -11.85
CA GLY A 169 -3.44 16.73 -12.96
C GLY A 169 -4.63 17.70 -12.85
N LYS A 170 -5.33 17.74 -11.71
CA LYS A 170 -6.43 18.67 -11.42
C LYS A 170 -6.04 19.60 -10.27
N PRO A 171 -6.62 20.82 -10.18
CA PRO A 171 -6.47 21.66 -9.00
C PRO A 171 -6.84 20.90 -7.73
N THR A 172 -6.10 21.12 -6.64
CA THR A 172 -6.38 20.51 -5.33
C THR A 172 -7.71 20.99 -4.77
N ASN A 173 -8.27 20.23 -3.86
CA ASN A 173 -9.63 20.48 -3.34
C ASN A 173 -9.78 21.88 -2.75
N HIS A 174 -8.80 22.32 -1.94
CA HIS A 174 -8.82 23.65 -1.32
C HIS A 174 -8.73 24.80 -2.34
N LYS A 175 -8.13 24.59 -3.51
CA LYS A 175 -8.10 25.60 -4.60
C LYS A 175 -9.47 25.75 -5.27
N VAL A 176 -10.28 24.68 -5.30
CA VAL A 176 -11.61 24.71 -5.96
C VAL A 176 -12.71 25.14 -4.99
N PHE A 177 -12.71 24.61 -3.75
CA PHE A 177 -13.80 24.77 -2.80
C PHE A 177 -13.47 25.69 -1.63
N GLY A 178 -12.21 26.09 -1.46
CA GLY A 178 -11.69 26.81 -0.31
C GLY A 178 -11.22 25.86 0.82
N GLU A 179 -10.30 26.35 1.66
CA GLU A 179 -9.67 25.54 2.73
C GLU A 179 -10.70 25.00 3.74
N ASN A 180 -11.64 25.83 4.16
CA ASN A 180 -12.67 25.45 5.12
C ASN A 180 -13.55 24.31 4.62
N VAL A 181 -13.93 24.32 3.34
CA VAL A 181 -14.75 23.24 2.76
C VAL A 181 -13.89 21.99 2.52
N ALA A 182 -12.63 22.12 2.13
CA ALA A 182 -11.71 21.00 1.96
C ALA A 182 -11.50 20.24 3.28
N ILE A 183 -11.30 20.96 4.40
CA ILE A 183 -11.18 20.37 5.74
C ILE A 183 -12.47 19.61 6.09
N LEU A 184 -13.63 20.28 6.02
CA LEU A 184 -14.90 19.67 6.39
C LEU A 184 -15.30 18.49 5.49
N ALA A 185 -14.96 18.53 4.20
CA ALA A 185 -15.21 17.42 3.29
C ALA A 185 -14.28 16.23 3.57
N GLY A 186 -13.03 16.49 3.99
CA GLY A 186 -12.14 15.45 4.48
C GLY A 186 -12.67 14.77 5.74
N ASP A 187 -13.08 15.55 6.74
CA ASP A 187 -13.70 15.03 7.98
C ASP A 187 -14.97 14.23 7.69
N ALA A 188 -15.80 14.71 6.74
CA ALA A 188 -17.00 14.01 6.32
C ALA A 188 -16.69 12.68 5.64
N LEU A 189 -15.66 12.62 4.76
CA LEU A 189 -15.21 11.36 4.15
C LEU A 189 -14.70 10.36 5.21
N LEU A 190 -13.96 10.84 6.21
CA LEU A 190 -13.47 9.99 7.29
C LEU A 190 -14.63 9.35 8.07
N ALA A 191 -15.59 10.16 8.50
CA ALA A 191 -16.78 9.67 9.23
C ALA A 191 -17.60 8.71 8.34
N PHE A 192 -17.81 9.10 7.08
CA PHE A 192 -18.59 8.33 6.12
C PHE A 192 -17.94 6.98 5.77
N ALA A 193 -16.64 6.87 5.75
CA ALA A 193 -15.94 5.61 5.53
C ALA A 193 -16.33 4.55 6.58
N PHE A 194 -16.37 4.92 7.86
CA PHE A 194 -16.81 4.03 8.94
C PHE A 194 -18.30 3.72 8.88
N GLU A 195 -19.13 4.73 8.61
CA GLU A 195 -20.57 4.54 8.40
C GLU A 195 -20.83 3.54 7.27
N HIS A 196 -20.22 3.75 6.11
CA HIS A 196 -20.39 2.90 4.94
C HIS A 196 -19.96 1.45 5.22
N MET A 197 -18.78 1.25 5.81
CA MET A 197 -18.30 -0.08 6.16
C MET A 197 -19.24 -0.78 7.17
N ALA A 198 -19.74 -0.06 8.16
CA ALA A 198 -20.60 -0.64 9.18
C ALA A 198 -22.00 -0.98 8.68
N THR A 199 -22.56 -0.19 7.74
CA THR A 199 -23.94 -0.31 7.29
C THR A 199 -24.11 -1.05 5.96
N ALA A 200 -23.13 -0.99 5.07
CA ALA A 200 -23.20 -1.60 3.74
C ALA A 200 -22.62 -3.02 3.70
N THR A 201 -21.82 -3.45 4.70
CA THR A 201 -21.29 -4.81 4.78
C THR A 201 -22.38 -5.78 5.21
N VAL A 202 -22.78 -6.69 4.31
CA VAL A 202 -23.84 -7.68 4.54
C VAL A 202 -23.29 -9.09 4.43
N GLY A 203 -23.98 -10.07 5.04
CA GLY A 203 -23.60 -11.47 4.98
C GLY A 203 -22.38 -11.86 5.85
N VAL A 204 -21.82 -10.91 6.61
CA VAL A 204 -20.66 -11.09 7.48
C VAL A 204 -21.08 -11.05 8.95
N PRO A 205 -20.52 -11.91 9.82
CA PRO A 205 -20.80 -11.86 11.26
C PRO A 205 -20.51 -10.47 11.85
N PRO A 206 -21.42 -9.87 12.63
CA PRO A 206 -21.25 -8.51 13.17
C PRO A 206 -19.93 -8.31 13.94
N GLY A 207 -19.43 -9.33 14.63
CA GLY A 207 -18.16 -9.30 15.33
C GLY A 207 -16.95 -9.08 14.41
N TRP A 208 -17.02 -9.57 13.18
CA TRP A 208 -15.97 -9.35 12.17
C TRP A 208 -16.00 -7.93 11.64
N ILE A 209 -17.19 -7.38 11.43
CA ILE A 209 -17.36 -5.97 11.04
C ILE A 209 -16.77 -5.05 12.11
N VAL A 210 -17.11 -5.29 13.40
CA VAL A 210 -16.56 -4.50 14.52
C VAL A 210 -15.04 -4.64 14.60
N ARG A 211 -14.50 -5.85 14.41
CA ARG A 211 -13.05 -6.08 14.36
C ARG A 211 -12.39 -5.30 13.21
N ALA A 212 -12.99 -5.36 12.01
CA ALA A 212 -12.49 -4.63 10.84
C ALA A 212 -12.53 -3.10 11.06
N VAL A 213 -13.61 -2.56 11.64
CA VAL A 213 -13.70 -1.14 12.06
C VAL A 213 -12.56 -0.78 13.01
N GLY A 214 -12.28 -1.61 14.01
CA GLY A 214 -11.18 -1.41 14.96
C GLY A 214 -9.81 -1.41 14.31
N GLU A 215 -9.55 -2.35 13.39
CA GLU A 215 -8.29 -2.41 12.62
C GLU A 215 -8.10 -1.18 11.73
N LEU A 216 -9.16 -0.73 11.05
CA LEU A 216 -9.11 0.47 10.22
C LEU A 216 -8.81 1.70 11.07
N ALA A 217 -9.52 1.87 12.20
CA ALA A 217 -9.31 2.99 13.10
C ALA A 217 -7.86 3.02 13.66
N LYS A 218 -7.32 1.85 14.03
CA LYS A 218 -5.92 1.72 14.47
C LYS A 218 -4.93 2.11 13.36
N SER A 219 -5.17 1.65 12.12
CA SER A 219 -4.28 1.93 10.99
C SER A 219 -4.14 3.41 10.66
N ILE A 220 -5.15 4.21 10.94
CA ILE A 220 -5.18 5.64 10.59
C ILE A 220 -5.05 6.58 11.78
N GLY A 221 -5.16 6.06 12.99
CA GLY A 221 -5.14 6.85 14.23
C GLY A 221 -3.77 7.40 14.60
N SER A 222 -3.67 7.88 15.85
CA SER A 222 -2.48 8.53 16.41
C SER A 222 -1.22 7.65 16.46
N GLU A 223 -1.38 6.34 16.37
CA GLU A 223 -0.29 5.34 16.29
C GLU A 223 -0.13 4.73 14.88
N GLY A 224 -0.95 5.15 13.93
CA GLY A 224 -0.94 4.73 12.53
C GLY A 224 -0.54 5.85 11.58
N LEU A 225 -1.37 6.11 10.56
CA LEU A 225 -1.11 7.11 9.52
C LEU A 225 -0.81 8.50 10.09
N VAL A 226 -1.58 8.94 11.09
CA VAL A 226 -1.37 10.26 11.72
C VAL A 226 0.00 10.36 12.39
N ALA A 227 0.48 9.28 13.03
CA ALA A 227 1.84 9.26 13.60
C ALA A 227 2.91 9.47 12.53
N GLY A 228 2.76 8.78 11.37
CA GLY A 228 3.68 8.95 10.25
C GLY A 228 3.67 10.37 9.70
N GLN A 229 2.49 10.97 9.55
CA GLN A 229 2.34 12.35 9.06
C GLN A 229 2.97 13.36 10.00
N VAL A 230 2.74 13.24 11.31
CA VAL A 230 3.34 14.15 12.31
C VAL A 230 4.86 14.05 12.28
N VAL A 231 5.41 12.84 12.23
CA VAL A 231 6.87 12.66 12.20
C VAL A 231 7.46 13.19 10.89
N ASP A 232 6.79 12.98 9.75
CA ASP A 232 7.21 13.51 8.46
C ASP A 232 7.34 15.05 8.49
N ILE A 233 6.28 15.75 8.93
CA ILE A 233 6.28 17.22 9.06
C ILE A 233 7.35 17.70 10.05
N CYS A 234 7.47 17.05 11.21
CA CYS A 234 8.46 17.42 12.21
C CYS A 234 9.91 17.12 11.78
N SER A 235 10.10 16.36 10.73
CA SER A 235 11.42 15.99 10.20
C SER A 235 11.96 16.98 9.17
N GLU A 236 11.17 17.92 8.71
CA GLU A 236 11.62 18.91 7.76
C GLU A 236 12.77 19.76 8.34
N GLY A 237 13.88 19.82 7.61
CA GLY A 237 15.07 20.55 8.02
C GLY A 237 15.96 19.86 9.07
N LEU A 238 15.63 18.65 9.55
CA LEU A 238 16.50 17.86 10.41
C LEU A 238 17.67 17.27 9.63
N LYS A 239 18.91 17.43 10.16
CA LYS A 239 20.14 17.01 9.45
C LYS A 239 20.67 15.62 9.85
N ASP A 240 20.38 15.18 11.07
CA ASP A 240 20.96 13.97 11.67
C ASP A 240 19.88 12.88 11.89
N VAL A 241 19.07 12.60 10.86
CA VAL A 241 18.06 11.55 10.90
C VAL A 241 18.54 10.34 10.08
N GLY A 242 18.39 9.15 10.67
CA GLY A 242 18.88 7.89 10.08
C GLY A 242 17.78 7.07 9.42
N LEU A 243 18.19 5.86 8.97
CA LEU A 243 17.30 4.92 8.29
C LEU A 243 16.10 4.50 9.17
N GLU A 244 16.27 4.29 10.47
CA GLU A 244 15.18 3.93 11.39
C GLU A 244 14.07 5.01 11.41
N HIS A 245 14.45 6.27 11.29
CA HIS A 245 13.52 7.39 11.25
C HIS A 245 12.74 7.43 9.93
N LEU A 246 13.42 7.26 8.79
CA LEU A 246 12.80 7.17 7.48
C LEU A 246 11.84 5.97 7.41
N GLU A 247 12.25 4.81 7.90
CA GLU A 247 11.43 3.60 7.96
C GLU A 247 10.18 3.83 8.82
N TYR A 248 10.31 4.52 9.97
CA TYR A 248 9.16 4.87 10.81
C TYR A 248 8.12 5.68 10.04
N ILE A 249 8.55 6.72 9.31
CA ILE A 249 7.65 7.54 8.49
C ILE A 249 6.94 6.66 7.47
N HIS A 250 7.66 5.85 6.71
CA HIS A 250 7.10 5.05 5.64
C HIS A 250 6.16 3.93 6.13
N VAL A 251 6.50 3.30 7.26
CA VAL A 251 5.65 2.29 7.90
C VAL A 251 4.32 2.92 8.35
N HIS A 252 4.35 4.11 8.93
CA HIS A 252 3.14 4.72 9.50
C HIS A 252 2.38 5.56 8.47
N LYS A 253 3.03 6.45 7.73
CA LYS A 253 2.36 7.32 6.75
C LYS A 253 1.80 6.54 5.56
N THR A 254 2.53 5.52 5.08
CA THR A 254 2.16 4.80 3.84
C THR A 254 1.73 3.36 4.08
N ALA A 255 2.56 2.54 4.77
CA ALA A 255 2.30 1.12 4.88
C ALA A 255 1.13 0.81 5.82
N ALA A 256 0.86 1.62 6.84
CA ALA A 256 -0.22 1.37 7.81
C ALA A 256 -1.60 1.25 7.14
N LEU A 257 -1.95 2.12 6.18
CA LEU A 257 -3.23 2.03 5.48
C LEU A 257 -3.25 0.91 4.42
N LEU A 258 -2.11 0.55 3.83
CA LEU A 258 -2.00 -0.64 2.96
C LEU A 258 -2.18 -1.92 3.78
N GLU A 259 -1.55 -1.98 4.95
CA GLU A 259 -1.71 -3.07 5.93
C GLU A 259 -3.17 -3.18 6.36
N GLY A 260 -3.78 -2.05 6.74
CA GLY A 260 -5.21 -1.98 7.06
C GLY A 260 -6.07 -2.54 5.95
N ALA A 261 -5.88 -2.11 4.70
CA ALA A 261 -6.66 -2.57 3.55
C ALA A 261 -6.64 -4.11 3.40
N VAL A 262 -5.46 -4.71 3.45
CA VAL A 262 -5.29 -6.17 3.34
C VAL A 262 -5.92 -6.90 4.52
N VAL A 263 -5.70 -6.41 5.73
CA VAL A 263 -6.24 -7.02 6.96
C VAL A 263 -7.77 -6.96 7.00
N LEU A 264 -8.38 -5.85 6.56
CA LEU A 264 -9.83 -5.74 6.45
C LEU A 264 -10.40 -6.80 5.52
N GLY A 265 -9.83 -6.93 4.32
CA GLY A 265 -10.23 -7.95 3.36
C GLY A 265 -10.14 -9.36 3.95
N ALA A 266 -9.03 -9.67 4.61
CA ALA A 266 -8.82 -10.97 5.25
C ALA A 266 -9.82 -11.25 6.39
N ILE A 267 -10.14 -10.26 7.23
CA ILE A 267 -11.12 -10.40 8.31
C ILE A 267 -12.51 -10.67 7.73
N LEU A 268 -12.94 -9.84 6.78
CA LEU A 268 -14.28 -9.91 6.20
C LEU A 268 -14.47 -11.18 5.35
N GLY A 269 -13.39 -11.66 4.69
CA GLY A 269 -13.37 -12.92 3.96
C GLY A 269 -13.33 -14.18 4.83
N GLY A 270 -13.21 -14.04 6.15
CA GLY A 270 -13.23 -15.16 7.10
C GLY A 270 -11.87 -15.82 7.34
N GLY A 271 -10.78 -15.12 7.04
CA GLY A 271 -9.42 -15.60 7.29
C GLY A 271 -9.17 -15.92 8.77
N SER A 272 -8.41 -16.96 9.01
CA SER A 272 -7.90 -17.31 10.35
C SER A 272 -6.94 -16.24 10.87
N ASN A 273 -6.71 -16.20 12.17
CA ASN A 273 -5.74 -15.26 12.75
C ASN A 273 -4.34 -15.44 12.19
N GLU A 274 -3.94 -16.67 11.84
CA GLU A 274 -2.64 -16.95 11.23
C GLU A 274 -2.55 -16.37 9.81
N GLU A 275 -3.58 -16.56 8.99
CA GLU A 275 -3.66 -15.99 7.63
C GLU A 275 -3.67 -14.46 7.67
N ILE A 276 -4.46 -13.87 8.59
CA ILE A 276 -4.49 -12.42 8.78
C ILE A 276 -3.10 -11.87 9.13
N GLU A 277 -2.34 -12.54 10.01
CA GLU A 277 -0.98 -12.09 10.36
C GLU A 277 0.05 -12.28 9.23
N LYS A 278 -0.06 -13.35 8.43
CA LYS A 278 0.74 -13.49 7.21
C LYS A 278 0.45 -12.36 6.22
N LEU A 279 -0.83 -12.06 6.00
CA LEU A 279 -1.27 -10.99 5.09
C LEU A 279 -0.90 -9.60 5.62
N ARG A 280 -0.92 -9.38 6.93
CA ARG A 280 -0.41 -8.16 7.56
C ARG A 280 1.07 -7.94 7.25
N LYS A 281 1.90 -8.99 7.39
CA LYS A 281 3.34 -8.94 7.09
C LYS A 281 3.58 -8.72 5.60
N PHE A 282 2.83 -9.41 4.73
CA PHE A 282 2.84 -9.17 3.29
C PHE A 282 2.60 -7.68 2.97
N ALA A 283 1.53 -7.11 3.52
CA ALA A 283 1.15 -5.72 3.26
C ALA A 283 2.19 -4.72 3.76
N ARG A 284 2.83 -4.99 4.90
CA ARG A 284 3.93 -4.17 5.42
C ARG A 284 5.13 -4.18 4.48
N CYS A 285 5.52 -5.36 3.98
CA CYS A 285 6.61 -5.48 3.03
C CYS A 285 6.34 -4.70 1.74
N ILE A 286 5.13 -4.84 1.15
CA ILE A 286 4.80 -4.10 -0.08
C ILE A 286 4.64 -2.61 0.14
N GLY A 287 4.22 -2.17 1.33
CA GLY A 287 4.15 -0.76 1.69
C GLY A 287 5.53 -0.09 1.73
N LEU A 288 6.50 -0.74 2.36
CA LEU A 288 7.91 -0.31 2.35
C LEU A 288 8.51 -0.40 0.95
N LEU A 289 8.28 -1.51 0.24
CA LEU A 289 8.72 -1.70 -1.14
C LEU A 289 8.25 -0.57 -2.05
N PHE A 290 6.98 -0.15 -1.89
CA PHE A 290 6.42 0.95 -2.68
C PHE A 290 7.22 2.24 -2.49
N GLN A 291 7.59 2.57 -1.25
CA GLN A 291 8.35 3.78 -0.95
C GLN A 291 9.81 3.68 -1.41
N VAL A 292 10.47 2.54 -1.18
CA VAL A 292 11.85 2.32 -1.67
C VAL A 292 11.92 2.50 -3.18
N VAL A 293 10.95 1.92 -3.92
CA VAL A 293 10.90 2.03 -5.39
C VAL A 293 10.54 3.46 -5.82
N ASP A 294 9.64 4.15 -5.10
CA ASP A 294 9.30 5.55 -5.40
C ASP A 294 10.52 6.46 -5.26
N ASP A 295 11.30 6.31 -4.20
CA ASP A 295 12.54 7.03 -3.95
C ASP A 295 13.61 6.74 -5.04
N ILE A 296 13.75 5.47 -5.45
CA ILE A 296 14.66 5.08 -6.54
C ILE A 296 14.25 5.74 -7.86
N LEU A 297 12.96 5.71 -8.17
CA LEU A 297 12.42 6.28 -9.40
C LEU A 297 12.60 7.81 -9.43
N ASP A 298 12.41 8.50 -8.31
CA ASP A 298 12.55 9.97 -8.22
C ASP A 298 13.97 10.43 -8.58
N VAL A 299 15.01 9.65 -8.26
CA VAL A 299 16.42 9.98 -8.57
C VAL A 299 16.93 9.39 -9.88
N THR A 300 16.23 8.42 -10.50
CA THR A 300 16.72 7.71 -11.69
C THR A 300 15.93 8.01 -12.96
N LYS A 301 14.73 8.60 -12.86
CA LYS A 301 13.83 8.86 -13.97
C LYS A 301 13.63 10.35 -14.21
N SER A 302 13.36 10.72 -15.46
CA SER A 302 12.96 12.09 -15.82
C SER A 302 11.49 12.36 -15.47
N SER A 303 11.13 13.63 -15.31
CA SER A 303 9.75 14.05 -15.08
C SER A 303 8.77 13.57 -16.15
N GLN A 304 9.25 13.46 -17.41
CA GLN A 304 8.44 12.96 -18.51
C GLN A 304 8.13 11.46 -18.37
N GLU A 305 9.10 10.65 -17.93
CA GLU A 305 8.92 9.22 -17.71
C GLU A 305 8.03 8.94 -16.49
N LEU A 306 8.16 9.74 -15.42
CA LEU A 306 7.39 9.60 -14.17
C LEU A 306 5.94 10.11 -14.29
N GLY A 307 5.66 11.00 -15.23
CA GLY A 307 4.38 11.72 -15.29
C GLY A 307 4.13 12.67 -14.10
N LYS A 308 5.19 12.96 -13.31
CA LYS A 308 5.23 13.91 -12.18
C LYS A 308 6.59 14.62 -12.18
N THR A 309 6.74 15.70 -11.42
CA THR A 309 8.04 16.37 -11.27
C THR A 309 9.04 15.41 -10.60
N ALA A 310 10.14 15.08 -11.31
CA ALA A 310 11.24 14.30 -10.76
C ALA A 310 12.15 15.19 -9.89
N GLY A 311 12.85 14.58 -8.93
CA GLY A 311 13.82 15.27 -8.08
C GLY A 311 13.17 16.22 -7.06
N LYS A 312 11.86 16.14 -6.82
CA LYS A 312 11.20 16.94 -5.76
C LYS A 312 11.86 16.71 -4.40
N ASP A 313 12.18 15.46 -4.09
CA ASP A 313 12.78 15.08 -2.82
C ASP A 313 14.21 15.62 -2.67
N LEU A 314 14.97 15.70 -3.77
CA LEU A 314 16.29 16.34 -3.81
C LEU A 314 16.20 17.86 -3.57
N VAL A 315 15.23 18.52 -4.20
CA VAL A 315 15.03 19.99 -4.05
C VAL A 315 14.55 20.34 -2.65
N ALA A 316 13.69 19.51 -2.07
CA ALA A 316 13.18 19.67 -0.71
C ALA A 316 14.15 19.16 0.37
N ASP A 317 15.35 18.67 -0.02
CA ASP A 317 16.34 18.03 0.88
C ASP A 317 15.75 16.91 1.74
N LYS A 318 14.71 16.23 1.22
CA LYS A 318 14.05 15.11 1.93
C LYS A 318 14.99 13.93 2.11
N LEU A 319 14.76 13.21 3.19
CA LEU A 319 15.45 11.96 3.47
C LEU A 319 14.86 10.86 2.60
N THR A 320 15.71 10.12 1.85
CA THR A 320 15.31 9.03 0.97
C THR A 320 16.23 7.82 1.12
N TYR A 321 15.77 6.63 0.72
CA TYR A 321 16.62 5.43 0.74
C TYR A 321 17.89 5.58 -0.10
N PRO A 322 17.86 6.09 -1.35
CA PRO A 322 19.07 6.33 -2.13
C PRO A 322 20.05 7.31 -1.49
N LYS A 323 19.55 8.34 -0.77
CA LYS A 323 20.39 9.30 -0.05
C LYS A 323 21.12 8.66 1.13
N LEU A 324 20.47 7.74 1.85
CA LEU A 324 21.03 7.08 3.03
C LEU A 324 21.89 5.85 2.70
N LEU A 325 21.46 5.04 1.75
CA LEU A 325 22.06 3.73 1.46
C LEU A 325 22.86 3.72 0.15
N GLY A 326 22.59 4.66 -0.75
CA GLY A 326 23.00 4.58 -2.14
C GLY A 326 22.02 3.74 -2.98
N ILE A 327 22.02 3.96 -4.31
CA ILE A 327 21.06 3.37 -5.25
C ILE A 327 21.10 1.83 -5.24
N GLU A 328 22.31 1.24 -5.28
CA GLU A 328 22.46 -0.22 -5.37
C GLU A 328 21.88 -0.94 -4.14
N LYS A 329 22.21 -0.46 -2.93
CA LYS A 329 21.63 -1.04 -1.70
C LYS A 329 20.12 -0.79 -1.59
N SER A 330 19.61 0.31 -2.14
CA SER A 330 18.18 0.54 -2.19
C SER A 330 17.48 -0.45 -3.13
N ARG A 331 18.11 -0.83 -4.24
CA ARG A 331 17.63 -1.90 -5.13
C ARG A 331 17.66 -3.27 -4.45
N GLU A 332 18.77 -3.60 -3.77
CA GLU A 332 18.87 -4.85 -2.98
C GLU A 332 17.78 -4.93 -1.92
N LEU A 333 17.50 -3.82 -1.23
CA LEU A 333 16.40 -3.74 -0.26
C LEU A 333 15.03 -3.95 -0.92
N ALA A 334 14.78 -3.36 -2.09
CA ALA A 334 13.54 -3.56 -2.84
C ALA A 334 13.34 -5.03 -3.24
N GLU A 335 14.39 -5.69 -3.74
CA GLU A 335 14.34 -7.13 -4.07
C GLU A 335 14.08 -7.99 -2.83
N GLN A 336 14.72 -7.68 -1.70
CA GLN A 336 14.51 -8.42 -0.46
C GLN A 336 13.07 -8.24 0.05
N LEU A 337 12.53 -7.03 0.05
CA LEU A 337 11.15 -6.75 0.45
C LEU A 337 10.13 -7.46 -0.45
N ASN A 338 10.36 -7.51 -1.77
CA ASN A 338 9.52 -8.25 -2.72
C ASN A 338 9.55 -9.76 -2.44
N LYS A 339 10.72 -10.30 -2.13
CA LYS A 339 10.87 -11.71 -1.75
C LYS A 339 10.16 -12.00 -0.44
N ASP A 340 10.42 -11.19 0.61
CA ASP A 340 9.81 -11.36 1.93
C ASP A 340 8.28 -11.27 1.87
N ALA A 341 7.74 -10.38 1.01
CA ALA A 341 6.31 -10.29 0.76
C ALA A 341 5.77 -11.61 0.18
N LYS A 342 6.38 -12.13 -0.88
CA LYS A 342 5.93 -13.39 -1.50
C LYS A 342 6.05 -14.60 -0.57
N ASP A 343 7.07 -14.63 0.30
CA ASP A 343 7.25 -15.69 1.28
C ASP A 343 6.09 -15.75 2.30
N GLN A 344 5.43 -14.59 2.60
CA GLN A 344 4.23 -14.57 3.45
C GLN A 344 3.00 -15.21 2.80
N LEU A 345 2.98 -15.29 1.47
CA LEU A 345 1.89 -15.94 0.72
C LEU A 345 2.09 -17.45 0.56
N SER A 346 3.21 -17.97 1.06
CA SER A 346 3.47 -19.41 1.12
C SER A 346 2.42 -20.13 1.95
N GLY A 347 1.84 -21.22 1.38
CA GLY A 347 0.80 -22.02 2.02
C GLY A 347 -0.62 -21.58 1.72
N PHE A 348 -0.83 -20.47 1.01
CA PHE A 348 -2.12 -20.15 0.40
C PHE A 348 -2.28 -20.86 -0.96
N ASP A 349 -3.52 -20.95 -1.44
CA ASP A 349 -3.83 -21.42 -2.79
C ASP A 349 -3.11 -20.56 -3.83
N PRO A 350 -2.27 -21.14 -4.71
CA PRO A 350 -1.48 -20.39 -5.67
C PRO A 350 -2.31 -19.57 -6.67
N ASP A 351 -3.46 -20.09 -7.13
CA ASP A 351 -4.34 -19.41 -8.08
C ASP A 351 -4.96 -18.16 -7.42
N LYS A 352 -5.36 -18.28 -6.15
CA LYS A 352 -5.92 -17.17 -5.37
C LYS A 352 -4.85 -16.17 -4.91
N ALA A 353 -3.61 -16.62 -4.70
CA ALA A 353 -2.49 -15.75 -4.34
C ALA A 353 -1.92 -14.98 -5.55
N ALA A 354 -2.19 -15.43 -6.78
CA ALA A 354 -1.65 -14.84 -8.01
C ALA A 354 -1.88 -13.32 -8.11
N PRO A 355 -3.04 -12.73 -7.76
CA PRO A 355 -3.24 -11.28 -7.78
C PRO A 355 -2.27 -10.52 -6.87
N LEU A 356 -2.06 -11.00 -5.64
CA LEU A 356 -1.18 -10.35 -4.66
C LEU A 356 0.29 -10.51 -5.04
N ILE A 357 0.70 -11.68 -5.55
CA ILE A 357 2.05 -11.92 -6.06
C ILE A 357 2.34 -11.01 -7.26
N ALA A 358 1.40 -10.92 -8.20
CA ALA A 358 1.54 -10.07 -9.38
C ALA A 358 1.61 -8.58 -9.01
N LEU A 359 0.82 -8.13 -8.02
CA LEU A 359 0.88 -6.76 -7.52
C LEU A 359 2.22 -6.45 -6.84
N SER A 360 2.77 -7.37 -6.04
CA SER A 360 4.09 -7.22 -5.43
C SER A 360 5.17 -7.05 -6.50
N ASN A 361 5.16 -7.90 -7.53
CA ASN A 361 6.06 -7.78 -8.68
C ASN A 361 5.85 -6.48 -9.46
N TYR A 362 4.59 -6.06 -9.67
CA TYR A 362 4.29 -4.79 -10.33
C TYR A 362 4.89 -3.61 -9.55
N ILE A 363 4.76 -3.58 -8.23
CA ILE A 363 5.35 -2.53 -7.39
C ILE A 363 6.88 -2.54 -7.48
N ALA A 364 7.50 -3.73 -7.43
CA ALA A 364 8.96 -3.88 -7.46
C ALA A 364 9.58 -3.44 -8.78
N TYR A 365 8.91 -3.72 -9.91
CA TYR A 365 9.50 -3.56 -11.26
C TYR A 365 8.83 -2.47 -12.11
N ARG A 366 7.96 -1.65 -11.51
CA ARG A 366 7.34 -0.52 -12.22
C ARG A 366 8.38 0.49 -12.67
N GLN A 367 8.10 1.19 -13.78
CA GLN A 367 8.96 2.20 -14.36
C GLN A 367 8.42 3.63 -14.14
N ASN A 368 7.20 3.77 -13.56
CA ASN A 368 6.51 5.03 -13.29
C ASN A 368 5.50 4.90 -12.13
#